data_e3f1938c5fef2eae9fe20730ff8ab457
#
_entry.id   e3f1938c5fef2eae9fe20730ff8ab457
#
_cell.length_a   1.000
_cell.length_b   1.000
_cell.length_c   1.000
_cell.angle_alpha   90.00
_cell.angle_beta   90.00
_cell.angle_gamma   90.00
#
_symmetry.space_group_name_H-M   'P 1'
#
loop_
_entity.id
_entity.type
_entity.pdbx_description
1 polymer ?
#
loop_
_entity_poly.entity_id
_entity_poly.type
_entity_poly.pdbx_seq_one_letter_code
_entity_poly.pdbx_strand_id
1 'polypeptide(L)'
;MQEVVAATLEVSPQYERVTVNYRQRKTHPRQRATAQLILRDTLKVTGTDTMPPPVAGIFYVHAADPKRGGTGHTMRVCRAQGVPVITQFEWLDWPF
;
A
#
# COMPACT_ATOMS: atom_id res chain seq x y z
N MET A 1 2.33 -15.03 1.58
CA MET A 1 1.95 -14.49 0.26
C MET A 1 0.45 -14.39 0.09
N GLN A 2 -0.28 -15.44 0.40
CA GLN A 2 -1.74 -15.47 0.23
C GLN A 2 -2.46 -14.43 1.07
N GLU A 3 -2.05 -14.27 2.33
CA GLU A 3 -2.63 -13.28 3.23
C GLU A 3 -2.35 -11.84 2.79
N VAL A 4 -1.15 -11.59 2.27
CA VAL A 4 -0.75 -10.28 1.77
C VAL A 4 -1.54 -9.92 0.52
N VAL A 5 -1.74 -10.89 -0.38
CA VAL A 5 -2.55 -10.68 -1.57
C VAL A 5 -4.00 -10.38 -1.18
N ALA A 6 -4.56 -11.13 -0.24
CA ALA A 6 -5.92 -10.89 0.23
C ALA A 6 -6.09 -9.50 0.82
N ALA A 7 -5.16 -9.07 1.69
CA ALA A 7 -5.19 -7.72 2.26
C ALA A 7 -5.05 -6.64 1.20
N THR A 8 -4.22 -6.88 0.19
CA THR A 8 -4.04 -5.95 -0.94
C THR A 8 -5.33 -5.78 -1.72
N LEU A 9 -5.98 -6.89 -2.06
CA LEU A 9 -7.17 -6.89 -2.92
C LEU A 9 -8.42 -6.39 -2.20
N GLU A 10 -8.45 -6.50 -0.87
CA GLU A 10 -9.54 -5.94 -0.08
C GLU A 10 -9.68 -4.43 -0.27
N VAL A 11 -8.56 -3.71 -0.32
CA VAL A 11 -8.55 -2.25 -0.43
C VAL A 11 -8.26 -1.74 -1.84
N SER A 12 -7.69 -2.57 -2.70
CA SER A 12 -7.30 -2.18 -4.05
C SER A 12 -7.57 -3.31 -5.04
N PRO A 13 -8.85 -3.63 -5.32
CA PRO A 13 -9.19 -4.75 -6.21
C PRO A 13 -8.68 -4.57 -7.64
N GLN A 14 -8.33 -3.36 -8.04
CA GLN A 14 -7.75 -3.10 -9.37
C GLN A 14 -6.42 -3.82 -9.60
N TYR A 15 -5.76 -4.29 -8.54
CA TYR A 15 -4.49 -5.01 -8.66
C TYR A 15 -4.66 -6.54 -8.71
N GLU A 16 -5.89 -7.04 -8.81
CA GLU A 16 -6.16 -8.47 -8.80
C GLU A 16 -5.37 -9.22 -9.88
N ARG A 17 -5.49 -8.78 -11.11
CA ARG A 17 -4.84 -9.44 -12.24
C ARG A 17 -3.32 -9.49 -12.09
N VAL A 18 -2.73 -8.38 -11.69
CA VAL A 18 -1.28 -8.25 -11.54
C VAL A 18 -0.77 -9.15 -10.42
N THR A 19 -1.46 -9.17 -9.26
CA THR A 19 -1.03 -9.97 -8.12
C THR A 19 -1.25 -11.46 -8.35
N VAL A 20 -2.35 -11.85 -8.98
CA VAL A 20 -2.63 -13.25 -9.31
C VAL A 20 -1.59 -13.77 -10.31
N ASN A 21 -1.31 -13.01 -11.36
CA ASN A 21 -0.29 -13.38 -12.35
C ASN A 21 1.09 -13.51 -11.72
N TYR A 22 1.43 -12.60 -10.79
CA TYR A 22 2.70 -12.64 -10.07
C TYR A 22 2.84 -13.93 -9.27
N ARG A 23 1.81 -14.35 -8.56
CA ARG A 23 1.80 -15.61 -7.80
C ARG A 23 1.99 -16.83 -8.70
N GLN A 24 1.43 -16.77 -9.91
CA GLN A 24 1.54 -17.84 -10.90
C GLN A 24 2.80 -17.77 -11.75
N ARG A 25 3.66 -16.78 -11.50
CA ARG A 25 4.91 -16.53 -12.24
C ARG A 25 4.68 -16.32 -13.73
N LYS A 26 3.57 -15.67 -14.10
CA LYS A 26 3.16 -15.42 -15.49
C LYS A 26 3.22 -13.92 -15.83
N THR A 27 4.14 -13.17 -15.23
CA THR A 27 4.15 -11.72 -15.41
C THR A 27 5.26 -11.24 -16.31
N HIS A 28 4.97 -10.16 -17.06
CA HIS A 28 5.99 -9.32 -17.68
C HIS A 28 6.82 -8.60 -16.60
N PRO A 29 8.07 -8.18 -16.92
CA PRO A 29 8.89 -7.45 -15.95
C PRO A 29 8.22 -6.23 -15.32
N ARG A 30 7.45 -5.45 -16.10
CA ARG A 30 6.73 -4.29 -15.58
C ARG A 30 5.64 -4.68 -14.58
N GLN A 31 4.87 -5.71 -14.90
CA GLN A 31 3.81 -6.21 -14.02
C GLN A 31 4.40 -6.81 -12.76
N ARG A 32 5.54 -7.50 -12.88
CA ARG A 32 6.25 -8.05 -11.73
C ARG A 32 6.67 -6.93 -10.79
N ALA A 33 7.27 -5.87 -11.31
CA ALA A 33 7.70 -4.73 -10.50
C ALA A 33 6.50 -4.07 -9.79
N THR A 34 5.40 -3.87 -10.50
CA THR A 34 4.18 -3.30 -9.93
C THR A 34 3.65 -4.19 -8.80
N ALA A 35 3.56 -5.50 -9.03
CA ALA A 35 3.08 -6.44 -8.00
C ALA A 35 3.99 -6.41 -6.77
N GLN A 36 5.31 -6.44 -6.97
CA GLN A 36 6.27 -6.41 -5.86
C GLN A 36 6.14 -5.14 -5.03
N LEU A 37 5.98 -3.97 -5.67
CA LEU A 37 5.83 -2.70 -4.97
C LEU A 37 4.52 -2.66 -4.17
N ILE A 38 3.42 -3.06 -4.77
CA ILE A 38 2.10 -3.03 -4.12
C ILE A 38 2.07 -4.01 -2.95
N LEU A 39 2.56 -5.23 -3.13
CA LEU A 39 2.60 -6.22 -2.04
C LEU A 39 3.54 -5.80 -0.92
N ARG A 40 4.68 -5.20 -1.26
CA ARG A 40 5.62 -4.65 -0.28
C ARG A 40 4.96 -3.54 0.53
N ASP A 41 4.23 -2.64 -0.13
CA ASP A 41 3.53 -1.55 0.54
C ASP A 41 2.49 -2.09 1.52
N THR A 42 1.78 -3.14 1.15
CA THR A 42 0.84 -3.82 2.06
C THR A 42 1.57 -4.38 3.27
N LEU A 43 2.70 -5.08 3.05
CA LEU A 43 3.50 -5.67 4.15
C LEU A 43 4.02 -4.63 5.13
N LYS A 44 4.40 -3.45 4.65
CA LYS A 44 4.87 -2.37 5.53
C LYS A 44 3.81 -1.97 6.54
N VAL A 45 2.55 -2.04 6.16
CA VAL A 45 1.44 -1.62 7.02
C VAL A 45 0.96 -2.78 7.91
N THR A 46 0.80 -3.98 7.34
CA THR A 46 0.33 -5.14 8.11
C THR A 46 1.38 -5.68 9.06
N GLY A 47 2.66 -5.44 8.76
CA GLY A 47 3.76 -6.02 9.51
C GLY A 47 4.05 -7.45 9.10
N THR A 48 5.11 -8.00 9.67
CA THR A 48 5.55 -9.38 9.47
C THR A 48 5.89 -10.00 10.83
N ASP A 49 6.29 -11.26 10.85
CA ASP A 49 6.70 -11.94 12.08
C ASP A 49 7.87 -11.24 12.78
N THR A 50 8.71 -10.53 12.01
CA THR A 50 9.91 -9.88 12.54
C THR A 50 9.80 -8.35 12.58
N MET A 51 8.74 -7.78 11.99
CA MET A 51 8.56 -6.33 11.92
C MET A 51 7.12 -5.99 12.28
N PRO A 52 6.90 -5.25 13.38
CA PRO A 52 5.54 -4.88 13.78
C PRO A 52 4.92 -3.88 12.82
N PRO A 53 3.58 -3.75 12.82
CA PRO A 53 2.91 -2.69 12.06
C PRO A 53 3.37 -1.30 12.54
N PRO A 54 3.33 -0.28 11.66
CA PRO A 54 3.69 1.09 12.05
C PRO A 54 2.62 1.68 12.96
N VAL A 55 3.01 2.71 13.72
CA VAL A 55 2.08 3.45 14.60
C VAL A 55 1.33 4.53 13.82
N ALA A 56 1.87 4.98 12.69
CA ALA A 56 1.26 5.99 11.83
C ALA A 56 1.92 5.96 10.45
N GLY A 57 1.23 6.45 9.43
CA GLY A 57 1.77 6.66 8.10
C GLY A 57 1.79 8.14 7.76
N ILE A 58 2.94 8.65 7.32
CA ILE A 58 3.11 10.04 6.89
C ILE A 58 3.31 10.04 5.38
N PHE A 59 2.48 10.78 4.66
CA PHE A 59 2.41 10.72 3.21
C PHE A 59 2.45 12.10 2.57
N TYR A 60 3.03 12.15 1.38
CA TYR A 60 2.87 13.27 0.46
C TYR A 60 2.02 12.77 -0.71
N VAL A 61 0.79 13.26 -0.82
CA VAL A 61 -0.18 12.77 -1.80
C VAL A 61 -0.33 13.74 -2.97
N HIS A 62 -0.79 13.20 -4.11
CA HIS A 62 -1.12 14.03 -5.27
C HIS A 62 -2.33 14.90 -4.92
N ALA A 63 -2.17 16.23 -4.96
CA ALA A 63 -3.19 17.16 -4.47
C ALA A 63 -4.52 17.03 -5.21
N ALA A 64 -4.49 16.80 -6.52
CA ALA A 64 -5.69 16.67 -7.35
C ALA A 64 -6.33 15.28 -7.24
N ASP A 65 -5.55 14.25 -6.92
CA ASP A 65 -6.03 12.87 -6.81
C ASP A 65 -5.28 12.14 -5.69
N PRO A 66 -5.66 12.36 -4.42
CA PRO A 66 -4.95 11.77 -3.28
C PRO A 66 -4.98 10.25 -3.23
N LYS A 67 -5.92 9.61 -3.91
CA LYS A 67 -6.07 8.14 -3.91
C LYS A 67 -5.24 7.46 -4.99
N ARG A 68 -4.44 8.23 -5.73
CA ARG A 68 -3.71 7.76 -6.90
C ARG A 68 -2.51 6.90 -6.54
N GLY A 69 -2.30 5.83 -7.35
CA GLY A 69 -1.07 5.06 -7.37
C GLY A 69 -0.77 4.27 -6.11
N GLY A 70 0.52 3.98 -5.90
CA GLY A 70 1.00 3.22 -4.75
C GLY A 70 0.81 3.95 -3.43
N THR A 71 0.95 5.26 -3.41
CA THR A 71 0.67 6.08 -2.23
C THR A 71 -0.80 5.92 -1.81
N GLY A 72 -1.71 6.03 -2.76
CA GLY A 72 -3.14 5.83 -2.48
C GLY A 72 -3.44 4.44 -1.96
N HIS A 73 -2.81 3.42 -2.54
CA HIS A 73 -2.95 2.04 -2.08
C HIS A 73 -2.47 1.91 -0.62
N THR A 74 -1.27 2.39 -0.31
CA THR A 74 -0.69 2.29 1.04
C THR A 74 -1.59 2.98 2.07
N MET A 75 -2.14 4.14 1.73
CA MET A 75 -3.08 4.84 2.61
C MET A 75 -4.34 4.03 2.87
N ARG A 76 -4.87 3.35 1.85
CA ARG A 76 -6.05 2.48 2.03
C ARG A 76 -5.75 1.29 2.93
N VAL A 77 -4.57 0.69 2.80
CA VAL A 77 -4.15 -0.39 3.71
C VAL A 77 -4.05 0.13 5.14
N CYS A 78 -3.45 1.31 5.34
CA CYS A 78 -3.36 1.93 6.67
C CYS A 78 -4.76 2.08 7.28
N ARG A 79 -5.71 2.62 6.55
CA ARG A 79 -7.07 2.82 7.05
C ARG A 79 -7.75 1.50 7.38
N ALA A 80 -7.56 0.47 6.56
CA ALA A 80 -8.13 -0.86 6.80
C ALA A 80 -7.54 -1.52 8.06
N GLN A 81 -6.28 -1.23 8.37
CA GLN A 81 -5.56 -1.78 9.53
C GLN A 81 -5.66 -0.89 10.77
N GLY A 82 -6.38 0.22 10.70
CA GLY A 82 -6.48 1.15 11.83
C GLY A 82 -5.21 1.95 12.09
N VAL A 83 -4.32 2.08 11.12
CA VAL A 83 -3.10 2.88 11.24
C VAL A 83 -3.43 4.30 10.82
N PRO A 84 -3.16 5.31 11.68
CA PRO A 84 -3.44 6.71 11.34
C PRO A 84 -2.68 7.17 10.09
N VAL A 85 -3.37 7.92 9.23
CA VAL A 85 -2.82 8.46 7.99
C VAL A 85 -2.69 9.98 8.12
N ILE A 86 -1.48 10.49 7.88
CA ILE A 86 -1.17 11.92 7.99
C ILE A 86 -0.58 12.35 6.64
N THR A 87 -1.21 13.34 6.00
CA THR A 87 -0.76 13.86 4.71
C THR A 87 -0.15 15.25 4.85
N GLN A 88 0.42 15.78 3.75
CA GLN A 88 0.99 17.14 3.76
C GLN A 88 -0.03 18.21 4.12
N PHE A 89 -1.32 17.98 3.93
CA PHE A 89 -2.35 18.93 4.34
C PHE A 89 -2.38 19.12 5.83
N GLU A 90 -1.80 18.20 6.60
CA GLU A 90 -1.68 18.28 8.05
C GLU A 90 -0.25 18.65 8.47
N TRP A 91 0.78 17.91 7.99
CA TRP A 91 2.13 18.11 8.50
C TRP A 91 2.81 19.39 8.00
N LEU A 92 2.32 20.03 6.92
CA LEU A 92 2.86 21.32 6.47
C LEU A 92 2.58 22.43 7.49
N ASP A 93 1.56 22.26 8.31
CA ASP A 93 1.21 23.25 9.35
C ASP A 93 1.89 22.97 10.69
N TRP A 94 2.67 21.90 10.79
CA TRP A 94 3.35 21.57 12.05
C TRP A 94 4.51 22.52 12.30
N PRO A 95 4.72 22.93 13.57
CA PRO A 95 5.83 23.82 13.96
C PRO A 95 7.13 23.03 14.08
N PHE A 96 7.82 22.87 12.99
CA PHE A 96 9.10 22.18 12.98
C PHE A 96 10.23 23.06 13.49
#